data_13e81809a5ea26b563a869e62e4d0d33
#
_entry.id   13e81809a5ea26b563a869e62e4d0d33
#
_cell.length_a   1.000
_cell.length_b   1.000
_cell.length_c   1.000
_cell.angle_alpha   90.00
_cell.angle_beta   90.00
_cell.angle_gamma   90.00
#
_symmetry.space_group_name_H-M   'P 1'
#
loop_
_entity.id
_entity.type
_entity.pdbx_description
1 polymer ?
#
loop_
_entity_poly.entity_id
_entity_poly.type
_entity_poly.pdbx_seq_one_letter_code
_entity_poly.pdbx_strand_id
1 'polypeptide(L)'
;LISALEKMAPALPTGLFSNEEVHRQLAKLFSQPGRTNDFRQLRHRLTLVATHLDSGDAAPFGREGWDHVPISRAIAASAALPGLFPPVEIDGKFYVDGALKKTMHASVALEEGVDVMFCLNPLVPFDASQPDVRRVGSGQGKPIPSMVEGGFPAVMSQTFRSMIHSRLELGMKQYERSYPDTAIVLIEADH
;
A
#
# COMPACT_ATOMS: atom_id res chain seq x y z
N LEU A 1 9.97 -13.44 29.10
CA LEU A 1 10.26 -12.67 27.89
C LEU A 1 9.00 -11.96 27.37
N ILE A 2 7.86 -12.67 27.26
CA ILE A 2 6.58 -12.13 26.79
C ILE A 2 6.11 -10.96 27.67
N SER A 3 6.15 -11.09 29.01
CA SER A 3 5.70 -10.04 29.93
C SER A 3 6.60 -8.77 29.91
N ALA A 4 7.86 -8.90 29.53
CA ALA A 4 8.74 -7.76 29.34
C ALA A 4 8.42 -7.00 28.04
N LEU A 5 8.12 -7.73 26.97
CA LEU A 5 7.68 -7.17 25.68
C LEU A 5 6.34 -6.44 25.82
N GLU A 6 5.37 -7.01 26.53
CA GLU A 6 4.07 -6.38 26.80
C GLU A 6 4.20 -5.05 27.54
N LYS A 7 5.15 -4.95 28.49
CA LYS A 7 5.40 -3.70 29.24
C LYS A 7 6.13 -2.65 28.40
N MET A 8 6.90 -3.05 27.40
CA MET A 8 7.63 -2.15 26.51
C MET A 8 6.82 -1.75 25.28
N ALA A 9 5.81 -2.54 24.90
CA ALA A 9 5.00 -2.29 23.71
C ALA A 9 4.41 -0.86 23.62
N PRO A 10 3.87 -0.26 24.69
CA PRO A 10 3.35 1.11 24.65
C PRO A 10 4.43 2.19 24.43
N ALA A 11 5.70 1.87 24.68
CA ALA A 11 6.82 2.80 24.51
C ALA A 11 7.45 2.75 23.10
N LEU A 12 7.07 1.75 22.28
CA LEU A 12 7.56 1.65 20.91
C LEU A 12 6.74 2.56 19.99
N PRO A 13 7.39 3.32 19.07
CA PRO A 13 6.66 4.11 18.11
C PRO A 13 5.86 3.19 17.17
N THR A 14 4.64 3.58 16.83
CA THR A 14 3.76 2.83 15.92
C THR A 14 4.20 2.90 14.46
N GLY A 15 5.18 3.76 14.14
CA GLY A 15 5.78 3.91 12.82
C GLY A 15 7.04 4.77 12.86
N LEU A 16 7.86 4.66 11.83
CA LEU A 16 9.14 5.39 11.67
C LEU A 16 8.96 6.72 10.92
N PHE A 17 7.91 6.82 10.10
CA PHE A 17 7.62 7.97 9.26
C PHE A 17 6.27 8.60 9.65
N SER A 18 6.02 9.82 9.18
CA SER A 18 4.78 10.56 9.47
C SER A 18 3.78 10.50 8.32
N ASN A 19 2.61 9.92 8.55
CA ASN A 19 1.48 9.96 7.62
C ASN A 19 0.87 11.35 7.50
N GLU A 20 0.95 12.16 8.55
CA GLU A 20 0.41 13.52 8.55
C GLU A 20 1.16 14.42 7.56
N GLU A 21 2.47 14.22 7.43
CA GLU A 21 3.26 14.95 6.43
C GLU A 21 2.83 14.55 5.01
N VAL A 22 2.66 13.25 4.75
CA VAL A 22 2.17 12.74 3.45
C VAL A 22 0.79 13.33 3.13
N HIS A 23 -0.14 13.25 4.08
CA HIS A 23 -1.48 13.83 3.93
C HIS A 23 -1.43 15.33 3.60
N ARG A 24 -0.65 16.10 4.35
CA ARG A 24 -0.52 17.56 4.18
C ARG A 24 0.03 17.93 2.80
N GLN A 25 1.08 17.26 2.34
CA GLN A 25 1.68 17.48 1.03
C GLN A 25 0.69 17.16 -0.09
N LEU A 26 -0.01 16.05 0.00
CA LEU A 26 -1.02 15.66 -0.98
C LEU A 26 -2.24 16.59 -0.96
N ALA A 27 -2.70 17.00 0.22
CA ALA A 27 -3.81 17.95 0.33
C ALA A 27 -3.47 19.27 -0.35
N LYS A 28 -2.25 19.79 -0.14
CA LYS A 28 -1.75 20.98 -0.83
C LYS A 28 -1.68 20.80 -2.34
N LEU A 29 -1.23 19.62 -2.80
CA LEU A 29 -1.14 19.30 -4.22
C LEU A 29 -2.54 19.25 -4.87
N PHE A 30 -3.49 18.61 -4.21
CA PHE A 30 -4.86 18.43 -4.72
C PHE A 30 -5.73 19.68 -4.61
N SER A 31 -5.31 20.68 -3.82
CA SER A 31 -5.97 22.00 -3.73
C SER A 31 -5.55 22.98 -4.84
N GLN A 32 -4.65 22.57 -5.75
CA GLN A 32 -4.22 23.42 -6.87
C GLN A 32 -5.32 23.51 -7.96
N PRO A 33 -5.35 24.58 -8.75
CA PRO A 33 -6.30 24.73 -9.85
C PRO A 33 -6.33 23.52 -10.79
N GLY A 34 -7.52 23.07 -11.16
CA GLY A 34 -7.72 21.90 -12.03
C GLY A 34 -7.56 20.53 -11.34
N ARG A 35 -7.38 20.50 -10.03
CA ARG A 35 -7.32 19.30 -9.20
C ARG A 35 -8.41 19.28 -8.15
N THR A 36 -8.66 18.12 -7.53
CA THR A 36 -9.60 17.98 -6.42
C THR A 36 -9.09 17.00 -5.39
N ASN A 37 -9.43 17.22 -4.12
CA ASN A 37 -9.20 16.30 -3.00
C ASN A 37 -10.51 15.59 -2.57
N ASP A 38 -11.55 15.64 -3.40
CA ASP A 38 -12.86 15.04 -3.16
C ASP A 38 -13.16 13.99 -4.24
N PHE A 39 -13.40 12.74 -3.85
CA PHE A 39 -13.71 11.64 -4.75
C PHE A 39 -14.92 11.91 -5.65
N ARG A 40 -15.95 12.63 -5.12
CA ARG A 40 -17.20 12.93 -5.81
C ARG A 40 -17.03 13.94 -6.96
N GLN A 41 -15.90 14.66 -6.98
CA GLN A 41 -15.56 15.63 -8.03
C GLN A 41 -14.63 15.06 -9.09
N LEU A 42 -14.23 13.79 -8.96
CA LEU A 42 -13.39 13.14 -9.95
C LEU A 42 -14.17 12.83 -11.22
N ARG A 43 -13.53 13.04 -12.36
CA ARG A 43 -14.10 12.67 -13.68
C ARG A 43 -14.23 11.15 -13.86
N HIS A 44 -13.32 10.40 -13.28
CA HIS A 44 -13.28 8.94 -13.33
C HIS A 44 -13.32 8.39 -11.91
N ARG A 45 -13.89 7.20 -11.76
CA ARG A 45 -13.91 6.53 -10.46
C ARG A 45 -12.49 6.23 -9.98
N LEU A 46 -12.25 6.53 -8.73
CA LEU A 46 -11.04 6.17 -8.00
C LEU A 46 -11.48 5.46 -6.72
N THR A 47 -10.95 4.27 -6.49
CA THR A 47 -11.13 3.58 -5.20
C THR A 47 -9.76 3.33 -4.59
N LEU A 48 -9.58 3.75 -3.35
CA LEU A 48 -8.39 3.50 -2.56
C LEU A 48 -8.77 2.56 -1.43
N VAL A 49 -8.06 1.44 -1.31
CA VAL A 49 -8.41 0.43 -0.32
C VAL A 49 -7.40 0.46 0.81
N ALA A 50 -7.91 0.60 2.04
CA ALA A 50 -7.15 0.37 3.26
C ALA A 50 -7.75 -0.80 4.05
N THR A 51 -7.08 -1.25 5.10
CA THR A 51 -7.56 -2.27 6.02
C THR A 51 -7.91 -1.63 7.35
N HIS A 52 -9.14 -1.82 7.83
CA HIS A 52 -9.54 -1.42 9.17
C HIS A 52 -8.77 -2.25 10.19
N LEU A 53 -8.05 -1.60 11.11
CA LEU A 53 -7.08 -2.28 11.97
C LEU A 53 -7.72 -3.28 12.92
N ASP A 54 -8.86 -2.92 13.53
CA ASP A 54 -9.50 -3.73 14.56
C ASP A 54 -10.29 -4.93 14.00
N SER A 55 -10.94 -4.76 12.83
CA SER A 55 -11.76 -5.83 12.23
C SER A 55 -11.06 -6.61 11.14
N GLY A 56 -10.00 -6.05 10.54
CA GLY A 56 -9.36 -6.60 9.35
C GLY A 56 -10.19 -6.44 8.07
N ASP A 57 -11.26 -5.64 8.07
CA ASP A 57 -12.10 -5.42 6.91
C ASP A 57 -11.51 -4.42 5.93
N ALA A 58 -11.84 -4.60 4.64
CA ALA A 58 -11.45 -3.64 3.61
C ALA A 58 -12.30 -2.38 3.71
N ALA A 59 -11.66 -1.21 3.64
CA ALA A 59 -12.27 0.10 3.57
C ALA A 59 -12.06 0.68 2.16
N PRO A 60 -13.06 0.62 1.28
CA PRO A 60 -12.93 1.04 -0.12
C PRO A 60 -13.27 2.54 -0.26
N PHE A 61 -12.37 3.43 0.15
CA PHE A 61 -12.52 4.88 0.03
C PHE A 61 -12.78 5.29 -1.41
N GLY A 62 -13.76 6.17 -1.61
CA GLY A 62 -14.24 6.63 -2.91
C GLY A 62 -15.48 5.88 -3.43
N ARG A 63 -15.92 4.81 -2.75
CA ARG A 63 -17.22 4.20 -2.97
C ARG A 63 -18.30 4.88 -2.13
N GLU A 64 -19.56 4.62 -2.45
CA GLU A 64 -20.72 5.11 -1.68
C GLU A 64 -20.56 4.80 -0.18
N GLY A 65 -20.76 5.80 0.66
CA GLY A 65 -20.53 5.74 2.10
C GLY A 65 -19.06 5.91 2.52
N TRP A 66 -18.09 5.91 1.59
CA TRP A 66 -16.66 6.08 1.82
C TRP A 66 -16.06 7.27 1.03
N ASP A 67 -16.86 7.96 0.27
CA ASP A 67 -16.47 9.04 -0.65
C ASP A 67 -16.36 10.42 0.00
N HIS A 68 -16.79 10.54 1.28
CA HIS A 68 -16.69 11.76 2.08
C HIS A 68 -15.26 12.03 2.61
N VAL A 69 -14.42 10.99 2.64
CA VAL A 69 -13.05 11.11 3.12
C VAL A 69 -12.18 11.82 2.06
N PRO A 70 -11.34 12.80 2.44
CA PRO A 70 -10.43 13.42 1.48
C PRO A 70 -9.49 12.41 0.81
N ILE A 71 -9.26 12.52 -0.51
CA ILE A 71 -8.37 11.62 -1.27
C ILE A 71 -6.98 11.53 -0.61
N SER A 72 -6.41 12.66 -0.19
CA SER A 72 -5.12 12.70 0.49
C SER A 72 -5.08 11.91 1.79
N ARG A 73 -6.20 11.87 2.54
CA ARG A 73 -6.31 11.09 3.77
C ARG A 73 -6.45 9.59 3.48
N ALA A 74 -7.25 9.27 2.48
CA ALA A 74 -7.41 7.89 2.00
C ALA A 74 -6.09 7.31 1.46
N ILE A 75 -5.28 8.10 0.74
CA ILE A 75 -3.94 7.70 0.30
C ILE A 75 -3.05 7.42 1.50
N ALA A 76 -3.02 8.32 2.49
CA ALA A 76 -2.22 8.12 3.70
C ALA A 76 -2.60 6.82 4.43
N ALA A 77 -3.89 6.50 4.51
CA ALA A 77 -4.38 5.25 5.10
C ALA A 77 -4.01 4.01 4.27
N SER A 78 -4.21 4.09 2.95
CA SER A 78 -3.92 2.99 2.03
C SER A 78 -2.43 2.67 1.89
N ALA A 79 -1.56 3.62 2.24
CA ALA A 79 -0.10 3.48 2.23
C ALA A 79 0.51 3.33 3.64
N ALA A 80 -0.31 3.19 4.68
CA ALA A 80 0.15 3.07 6.07
C ALA A 80 0.67 1.66 6.38
N LEU A 81 1.84 1.33 5.84
CA LEU A 81 2.48 0.03 6.04
C LEU A 81 2.96 -0.10 7.49
N PRO A 82 2.45 -1.10 8.26
CA PRO A 82 2.80 -1.28 9.66
C PRO A 82 4.30 -1.39 9.91
N GLY A 83 4.78 -0.79 10.98
CA GLY A 83 6.21 -0.71 11.30
C GLY A 83 6.96 0.40 10.57
N LEU A 84 6.47 0.88 9.41
CA LEU A 84 7.01 2.04 8.71
C LEU A 84 6.20 3.30 9.00
N PHE A 85 4.88 3.19 8.94
CA PHE A 85 3.96 4.29 9.21
C PHE A 85 3.01 3.96 10.35
N PRO A 86 2.59 4.93 11.15
CA PRO A 86 1.54 4.72 12.14
C PRO A 86 0.19 4.49 11.44
N PRO A 87 -0.76 3.79 12.09
CA PRO A 87 -2.13 3.71 11.60
C PRO A 87 -2.74 5.10 11.43
N VAL A 88 -3.59 5.26 10.41
CA VAL A 88 -4.28 6.53 10.12
C VAL A 88 -5.68 6.50 10.71
N GLU A 89 -5.99 7.49 11.52
CA GLU A 89 -7.33 7.65 12.08
C GLU A 89 -8.26 8.38 11.09
N ILE A 90 -9.43 7.77 10.81
CA ILE A 90 -10.51 8.32 10.00
C ILE A 90 -11.83 7.98 10.71
N ASP A 91 -12.62 8.98 11.04
CA ASP A 91 -13.93 8.83 11.71
C ASP A 91 -13.88 7.96 12.99
N GLY A 92 -12.83 8.16 13.81
CA GLY A 92 -12.63 7.43 15.06
C GLY A 92 -12.20 5.97 14.89
N LYS A 93 -11.83 5.54 13.69
CA LYS A 93 -11.32 4.20 13.38
C LYS A 93 -9.92 4.27 12.82
N PHE A 94 -9.13 3.23 13.05
CA PHE A 94 -7.73 3.15 12.59
C PHE A 94 -7.60 2.26 11.37
N TYR A 95 -6.82 2.74 10.40
CA TYR A 95 -6.59 2.06 9.11
C TYR A 95 -5.11 1.91 8.83
N VAL A 96 -4.78 0.81 8.18
CA VAL A 96 -3.45 0.45 7.71
C VAL A 96 -3.50 0.04 6.23
N ASP A 97 -2.34 -0.18 5.63
CA ASP A 97 -2.20 -0.53 4.21
C ASP A 97 -3.15 -1.67 3.80
N GLY A 98 -3.82 -1.48 2.67
CA GLY A 98 -4.76 -2.45 2.10
C GLY A 98 -4.12 -3.76 1.65
N ALA A 99 -2.83 -3.75 1.28
CA ALA A 99 -2.10 -4.93 0.85
C ALA A 99 -1.99 -6.02 1.93
N LEU A 100 -2.21 -5.67 3.21
CA LEU A 100 -2.25 -6.64 4.31
C LEU A 100 -3.43 -7.62 4.21
N LYS A 101 -4.56 -7.18 3.66
CA LYS A 101 -5.74 -8.04 3.49
C LYS A 101 -5.73 -8.78 2.16
N LYS A 102 -5.58 -8.05 1.07
CA LYS A 102 -5.48 -8.58 -0.29
C LYS A 102 -4.46 -7.77 -1.08
N THR A 103 -3.57 -8.45 -1.75
CA THR A 103 -2.70 -7.79 -2.72
C THR A 103 -3.54 -7.36 -3.91
N MET A 104 -3.37 -6.13 -4.36
CA MET A 104 -4.04 -5.49 -5.49
C MET A 104 -5.53 -5.16 -5.32
N HIS A 105 -6.30 -5.79 -4.43
CA HIS A 105 -7.76 -5.60 -4.31
C HIS A 105 -8.51 -5.57 -5.66
N ALA A 106 -8.05 -6.35 -6.63
CA ALA A 106 -8.56 -6.37 -8.01
C ALA A 106 -10.07 -6.71 -8.08
N SER A 107 -10.59 -7.46 -7.10
CA SER A 107 -12.02 -7.73 -6.99
C SER A 107 -12.88 -6.47 -6.99
N VAL A 108 -12.37 -5.34 -6.48
CA VAL A 108 -13.07 -4.05 -6.47
C VAL A 108 -13.40 -3.56 -7.89
N ALA A 109 -12.51 -3.79 -8.86
CA ALA A 109 -12.73 -3.43 -10.25
C ALA A 109 -13.45 -4.55 -11.02
N LEU A 110 -13.10 -5.81 -10.75
CA LEU A 110 -13.68 -6.98 -11.43
C LEU A 110 -15.17 -7.13 -11.16
N GLU A 111 -15.64 -6.84 -9.94
CA GLU A 111 -17.05 -6.84 -9.55
C GLU A 111 -17.88 -5.79 -10.31
N GLU A 112 -17.24 -4.78 -10.92
CA GLU A 112 -17.90 -3.77 -11.76
C GLU A 112 -18.08 -4.24 -13.21
N GLY A 113 -17.63 -5.44 -13.58
CA GLY A 113 -17.84 -6.04 -14.90
C GLY A 113 -16.94 -5.43 -15.99
N VAL A 114 -15.66 -5.23 -15.70
CA VAL A 114 -14.70 -4.73 -16.67
C VAL A 114 -14.26 -5.83 -17.63
N ASP A 115 -14.10 -5.50 -18.92
CA ASP A 115 -13.63 -6.44 -19.95
C ASP A 115 -12.11 -6.65 -19.89
N VAL A 116 -11.37 -5.60 -19.52
CA VAL A 116 -9.90 -5.62 -19.42
C VAL A 116 -9.45 -4.92 -18.14
N MET A 117 -8.51 -5.53 -17.43
CA MET A 117 -7.91 -4.97 -16.23
C MET A 117 -6.38 -4.98 -16.34
N PHE A 118 -5.77 -3.82 -16.20
CA PHE A 118 -4.32 -3.68 -16.07
C PHE A 118 -3.93 -3.58 -14.59
N CYS A 119 -3.10 -4.52 -14.14
CA CYS A 119 -2.56 -4.58 -12.79
C CYS A 119 -1.11 -4.16 -12.79
N LEU A 120 -0.77 -3.05 -12.13
CA LEU A 120 0.61 -2.60 -11.96
C LEU A 120 1.11 -2.96 -10.57
N ASN A 121 2.19 -3.75 -10.49
CA ASN A 121 2.85 -4.07 -9.23
C ASN A 121 4.26 -3.46 -9.19
N PRO A 122 4.42 -2.30 -8.53
CA PRO A 122 5.75 -1.70 -8.32
C PRO A 122 6.51 -2.30 -7.14
N LEU A 123 5.87 -3.16 -6.33
CA LEU A 123 6.41 -3.70 -5.08
C LEU A 123 7.02 -5.10 -5.28
N VAL A 124 7.84 -5.26 -6.31
CA VAL A 124 8.59 -6.50 -6.52
C VAL A 124 9.67 -6.65 -5.43
N PRO A 125 9.93 -7.87 -4.92
CA PRO A 125 11.04 -8.09 -4.01
C PRO A 125 12.36 -7.66 -4.63
N PHE A 126 13.20 -7.01 -3.87
CA PHE A 126 14.49 -6.54 -4.33
C PHE A 126 15.54 -7.67 -4.23
N ASP A 127 16.19 -8.03 -5.32
CA ASP A 127 17.33 -8.97 -5.28
C ASP A 127 18.61 -8.26 -4.88
N ALA A 128 18.87 -8.22 -3.57
CA ALA A 128 20.07 -7.63 -3.01
C ALA A 128 21.35 -8.49 -3.22
N SER A 129 21.24 -9.68 -3.80
CA SER A 129 22.39 -10.53 -4.11
C SER A 129 23.15 -10.06 -5.36
N GLN A 130 22.48 -9.32 -6.25
CA GLN A 130 23.08 -8.83 -7.50
C GLN A 130 23.86 -7.53 -7.30
N PRO A 131 25.17 -7.49 -7.60
CA PRO A 131 26.01 -6.30 -7.36
C PRO A 131 25.58 -5.07 -8.18
N ASP A 132 25.04 -5.27 -9.38
CA ASP A 132 24.66 -4.18 -10.28
C ASP A 132 23.37 -3.48 -9.85
N VAL A 133 22.41 -4.22 -9.28
CA VAL A 133 21.16 -3.68 -8.73
C VAL A 133 21.42 -2.79 -7.51
N ARG A 134 22.45 -3.11 -6.70
CA ARG A 134 22.88 -2.31 -5.56
C ARG A 134 23.36 -0.90 -5.94
N ARG A 135 23.77 -0.68 -7.19
CA ARG A 135 24.30 0.62 -7.65
C ARG A 135 23.21 1.58 -8.14
N VAL A 136 22.12 1.06 -8.67
CA VAL A 136 21.08 1.87 -9.32
C VAL A 136 20.25 2.71 -8.32
N GLY A 137 20.03 2.21 -7.10
CA GLY A 137 19.19 2.88 -6.10
C GLY A 137 19.88 3.97 -5.27
N SER A 138 21.19 4.11 -5.33
CA SER A 138 21.95 4.98 -4.42
C SER A 138 22.11 6.43 -4.84
N GLY A 139 21.68 6.82 -6.04
CA GLY A 139 21.79 8.20 -6.57
C GLY A 139 23.19 8.82 -6.56
N GLN A 140 24.16 8.22 -5.86
CA GLN A 140 25.53 8.69 -5.67
C GLN A 140 26.59 7.62 -5.99
N GLY A 141 26.20 6.51 -6.64
CA GLY A 141 27.14 5.44 -7.01
C GLY A 141 27.67 4.59 -5.83
N LYS A 142 27.14 4.76 -4.62
CA LYS A 142 27.46 3.88 -3.49
C LYS A 142 26.60 2.62 -3.56
N PRO A 143 27.17 1.42 -3.30
CA PRO A 143 26.36 0.20 -3.22
C PRO A 143 25.31 0.34 -2.13
N ILE A 144 24.08 -0.11 -2.40
CA ILE A 144 23.05 -0.22 -1.37
C ILE A 144 23.56 -1.25 -0.35
N PRO A 145 23.51 -0.94 0.95
CA PRO A 145 23.92 -1.89 1.98
C PRO A 145 23.06 -3.16 1.89
N SER A 146 23.58 -4.28 2.38
CA SER A 146 22.78 -5.50 2.50
C SER A 146 21.49 -5.19 3.29
N MET A 147 20.42 -5.98 3.10
CA MET A 147 19.15 -5.73 3.81
C MET A 147 19.36 -5.65 5.34
N VAL A 148 20.30 -6.41 5.88
CA VAL A 148 20.65 -6.40 7.31
C VAL A 148 21.36 -5.11 7.71
N GLU A 149 22.29 -4.62 6.88
CA GLU A 149 23.01 -3.34 7.11
C GLU A 149 22.10 -2.13 7.00
N GLY A 150 21.00 -2.23 6.23
CA GLY A 150 19.93 -1.23 6.17
C GLY A 150 19.06 -1.16 7.43
N GLY A 151 19.29 -2.08 8.38
CA GLY A 151 18.60 -2.14 9.67
C GLY A 151 17.12 -2.54 9.57
N PHE A 152 16.40 -2.36 10.67
CA PHE A 152 15.00 -2.77 10.80
C PHE A 152 14.08 -2.28 9.67
N PRO A 153 14.14 -1.02 9.20
CA PRO A 153 13.27 -0.56 8.11
C PRO A 153 13.49 -1.31 6.79
N ALA A 154 14.73 -1.61 6.44
CA ALA A 154 15.07 -2.33 5.21
C ALA A 154 14.60 -3.79 5.28
N VAL A 155 14.84 -4.45 6.42
CA VAL A 155 14.37 -5.82 6.65
C VAL A 155 12.86 -5.90 6.60
N MET A 156 12.15 -5.00 7.28
CA MET A 156 10.68 -4.96 7.27
C MET A 156 10.13 -4.68 5.87
N SER A 157 10.70 -3.71 5.14
CA SER A 157 10.29 -3.40 3.78
C SER A 157 10.44 -4.61 2.86
N GLN A 158 11.56 -5.30 2.90
CA GLN A 158 11.79 -6.49 2.08
C GLN A 158 10.87 -7.67 2.47
N THR A 159 10.63 -7.85 3.77
CA THR A 159 9.71 -8.88 4.26
C THR A 159 8.30 -8.64 3.74
N PHE A 160 7.81 -7.40 3.80
CA PHE A 160 6.49 -7.06 3.26
C PHE A 160 6.41 -7.23 1.75
N ARG A 161 7.45 -6.81 0.99
CA ARG A 161 7.51 -7.02 -0.46
C ARG A 161 7.41 -8.51 -0.80
N SER A 162 8.18 -9.36 -0.12
CA SER A 162 8.15 -10.82 -0.33
C SER A 162 6.78 -11.42 -0.02
N MET A 163 6.15 -11.00 1.09
CA MET A 163 4.80 -11.44 1.44
C MET A 163 3.76 -10.99 0.42
N ILE A 164 3.81 -9.72 0.00
CA ILE A 164 2.88 -9.13 -0.97
C ILE A 164 3.01 -9.86 -2.30
N HIS A 165 4.24 -10.08 -2.78
CA HIS A 165 4.50 -10.77 -4.05
C HIS A 165 3.99 -12.21 -4.04
N SER A 166 4.30 -12.99 -3.01
CA SER A 166 3.81 -14.37 -2.87
C SER A 166 2.27 -14.45 -2.87
N ARG A 167 1.61 -13.51 -2.19
CA ARG A 167 0.13 -13.46 -2.17
C ARG A 167 -0.46 -12.97 -3.49
N LEU A 168 0.27 -12.11 -4.22
CA LEU A 168 -0.14 -11.65 -5.54
C LEU A 168 -0.25 -12.80 -6.53
N GLU A 169 0.77 -13.66 -6.62
CA GLU A 169 0.76 -14.81 -7.53
C GLU A 169 -0.45 -15.73 -7.30
N LEU A 170 -0.77 -15.99 -6.02
CA LEU A 170 -1.95 -16.79 -5.66
C LEU A 170 -3.26 -16.07 -6.00
N GLY A 171 -3.32 -14.77 -5.72
CA GLY A 171 -4.49 -13.93 -5.98
C GLY A 171 -4.80 -13.82 -7.47
N MET A 172 -3.78 -13.64 -8.30
CA MET A 172 -3.95 -13.54 -9.77
C MET A 172 -4.55 -14.82 -10.35
N LYS A 173 -4.04 -15.99 -9.98
CA LYS A 173 -4.61 -17.28 -10.40
C LYS A 173 -6.06 -17.46 -9.97
N GLN A 174 -6.44 -16.93 -8.80
CA GLN A 174 -7.82 -16.95 -8.33
C GLN A 174 -8.70 -16.01 -9.15
N TYR A 175 -8.24 -14.80 -9.47
CA TYR A 175 -9.00 -13.85 -10.29
C TYR A 175 -9.25 -14.38 -11.71
N GLU A 176 -8.25 -14.93 -12.38
CA GLU A 176 -8.38 -15.57 -13.69
C GLU A 176 -9.45 -16.68 -13.72
N ARG A 177 -9.51 -17.48 -12.64
CA ARG A 177 -10.53 -18.52 -12.51
C ARG A 177 -11.93 -18.01 -12.23
N SER A 178 -12.03 -16.93 -11.42
CA SER A 178 -13.32 -16.39 -10.98
C SER A 178 -13.94 -15.44 -12.01
N TYR A 179 -13.13 -14.87 -12.90
CA TYR A 179 -13.53 -13.90 -13.92
C TYR A 179 -12.96 -14.29 -15.29
N PRO A 180 -13.40 -15.44 -15.86
CA PRO A 180 -12.80 -15.99 -17.08
C PRO A 180 -13.05 -15.12 -18.32
N ASP A 181 -14.06 -14.24 -18.27
CA ASP A 181 -14.42 -13.34 -19.39
C ASP A 181 -13.67 -12.00 -19.33
N THR A 182 -12.86 -11.76 -18.29
CA THR A 182 -12.06 -10.53 -18.15
C THR A 182 -10.60 -10.80 -18.50
N ALA A 183 -10.04 -10.01 -19.41
CA ALA A 183 -8.60 -10.05 -19.68
C ALA A 183 -7.84 -9.33 -18.56
N ILE A 184 -7.03 -10.08 -17.80
CA ILE A 184 -6.22 -9.54 -16.70
C ILE A 184 -4.76 -9.50 -17.13
N VAL A 185 -4.15 -8.31 -17.13
CA VAL A 185 -2.76 -8.08 -17.52
C VAL A 185 -1.97 -7.61 -16.31
N LEU A 186 -1.03 -8.42 -15.83
CA LEU A 186 -0.11 -8.04 -14.76
C LEU A 186 1.16 -7.43 -15.35
N ILE A 187 1.52 -6.25 -14.87
CA ILE A 187 2.73 -5.52 -15.23
C ILE A 187 3.58 -5.36 -13.98
N GLU A 188 4.76 -5.93 -14.01
CA GLU A 188 5.74 -5.87 -12.92
C GLU A 188 7.03 -5.24 -13.42
N ALA A 189 7.84 -4.68 -12.52
CA ALA A 189 9.17 -4.20 -12.88
C ALA A 189 10.08 -5.41 -13.16
N ASP A 190 10.82 -5.37 -14.27
CA ASP A 190 11.89 -6.32 -14.53
C ASP A 190 13.04 -6.13 -13.52
N HIS A 191 13.66 -7.23 -13.11
CA HIS A 191 14.79 -7.27 -12.18
C HIS A 191 16.11 -7.00 -12.89
#